data_1d5999c9c2b5827f719f25917a677d64
#
_entry.id   1d5999c9c2b5827f719f25917a677d64
#
_cell.length_a   1.000
_cell.length_b   1.000
_cell.length_c   1.000
_cell.angle_alpha   90.00
_cell.angle_beta   90.00
_cell.angle_gamma   90.00
#
_symmetry.space_group_name_H-M   'P 1'
#
loop_
_entity.id
_entity.type
_entity.pdbx_description
1 polymer ?
#
loop_
_entity_poly.entity_id
_entity_poly.type
_entity_poly.pdbx_seq_one_letter_code
_entity_poly.pdbx_strand_id
1 'polypeptide(L)'
;MTTNQAIQYKDSMKVPEPTLRRLPWYLSNVKLLKQRGERYVSSTQISKEINIDASQIAKDLSYVNISGRTRVGYEVDTLIAVLEDFLGFTDMHKAFLFGVGSLGGALLRDSGLKHFGLEIVAAFDVTPELVGTTLNGIPIFHSSEFEQKMREYDVNIGVLTVPIEIAQCITDTMIAGGIKAVWNLSLIHISEPT
;
A
#
# COMPACT_ATOMS: atom_id res chain seq x y z
N MET A 1 14.44 8.56 -30.53
CA MET A 1 15.59 8.25 -29.65
C MET A 1 15.01 8.11 -28.26
N THR A 2 14.75 6.92 -27.86
CA THR A 2 14.04 6.52 -26.65
C THR A 2 15.06 6.27 -25.55
N THR A 3 15.10 7.15 -24.56
CA THR A 3 15.99 7.00 -23.42
C THR A 3 15.35 6.07 -22.43
N ASN A 4 15.81 4.83 -22.47
CA ASN A 4 15.48 3.76 -21.54
C ASN A 4 16.27 4.02 -20.25
N GLN A 5 15.73 4.79 -19.31
CA GLN A 5 16.26 4.85 -17.96
C GLN A 5 15.69 3.67 -17.17
N ALA A 6 16.34 2.51 -17.38
CA ALA A 6 16.26 1.44 -16.41
C ALA A 6 16.76 1.99 -15.07
N ILE A 7 15.86 2.06 -14.11
CA ILE A 7 16.20 2.32 -12.71
C ILE A 7 17.18 1.22 -12.30
N GLN A 8 18.48 1.52 -12.33
CA GLN A 8 19.49 0.71 -11.66
C GLN A 8 19.16 0.78 -10.17
N TYR A 9 18.51 -0.23 -9.64
CA TYR A 9 18.61 -0.56 -8.23
C TYR A 9 20.07 -0.91 -7.94
N LYS A 10 20.84 0.14 -7.70
CA LYS A 10 22.18 0.08 -7.15
C LYS A 10 22.08 -0.74 -5.87
N ASP A 11 22.89 -1.77 -5.75
CA ASP A 11 23.20 -2.62 -4.60
C ASP A 11 22.55 -2.13 -3.29
N SER A 12 21.27 -2.39 -3.14
CA SER A 12 20.50 -1.88 -2.02
C SER A 12 20.86 -2.77 -0.83
N MET A 13 21.55 -2.21 0.15
CA MET A 13 21.54 -2.77 1.50
C MET A 13 20.10 -3.25 1.76
N LYS A 14 19.89 -4.56 1.86
CA LYS A 14 18.56 -5.12 2.11
C LYS A 14 18.00 -4.48 3.36
N VAL A 15 17.01 -3.63 3.22
CA VAL A 15 16.34 -3.00 4.35
C VAL A 15 15.71 -4.12 5.17
N PRO A 16 16.01 -4.23 6.48
CA PRO A 16 15.43 -5.27 7.31
C PRO A 16 13.89 -5.16 7.37
N GLU A 17 13.20 -6.29 7.34
CA GLU A 17 11.74 -6.31 7.41
C GLU A 17 11.17 -5.54 8.61
N PRO A 18 11.74 -5.62 9.84
CA PRO A 18 11.27 -4.80 10.95
C PRO A 18 11.40 -3.29 10.69
N THR A 19 12.40 -2.85 9.95
CA THR A 19 12.55 -1.46 9.52
C THR A 19 11.42 -1.07 8.56
N LEU A 20 11.17 -1.89 7.51
CA LEU A 20 10.09 -1.65 6.56
C LEU A 20 8.73 -1.48 7.24
N ARG A 21 8.46 -2.27 8.29
CA ARG A 21 7.22 -2.18 9.07
C ARG A 21 7.09 -0.89 9.87
N ARG A 22 8.21 -0.24 10.25
CA ARG A 22 8.22 0.99 11.04
C ARG A 22 8.15 2.27 10.19
N LEU A 23 8.68 2.24 8.96
CA LEU A 23 8.73 3.45 8.10
C LEU A 23 7.37 4.12 7.89
N PRO A 24 6.25 3.40 7.68
CA PRO A 24 4.93 4.02 7.58
C PRO A 24 4.50 4.77 8.85
N TRP A 25 4.89 4.27 10.02
CA TRP A 25 4.61 4.93 11.30
C TRP A 25 5.40 6.23 11.45
N TYR A 26 6.68 6.22 11.01
CA TYR A 26 7.49 7.43 10.98
C TYR A 26 6.87 8.47 10.05
N LEU A 27 6.48 8.08 8.84
CA LEU A 27 5.83 8.97 7.89
C LEU A 27 4.54 9.58 8.45
N SER A 28 3.68 8.76 9.06
CA SER A 28 2.42 9.22 9.67
C SER A 28 2.68 10.24 10.77
N ASN A 29 3.64 9.95 11.66
CA ASN A 29 4.01 10.86 12.75
C ASN A 29 4.60 12.18 12.23
N VAL A 30 5.52 12.12 11.26
CA VAL A 30 6.14 13.31 10.69
C VAL A 30 5.11 14.19 9.96
N LYS A 31 4.10 13.60 9.30
CA LYS A 31 2.97 14.34 8.72
C LYS A 31 2.16 15.09 9.79
N LEU A 32 1.93 14.48 10.95
CA LEU A 32 1.28 15.17 12.09
C LEU A 32 2.13 16.32 12.61
N LEU A 33 3.43 16.14 12.74
CA LEU A 33 4.35 17.20 13.16
C LEU A 33 4.37 18.36 12.15
N LYS A 34 4.31 18.07 10.84
CA LYS A 34 4.13 19.10 9.79
C LYS A 34 2.85 19.89 9.98
N GLN A 35 1.73 19.25 10.28
CA GLN A 35 0.44 19.93 10.55
C GLN A 35 0.49 20.83 11.78
N ARG A 36 1.37 20.52 12.74
CA ARG A 36 1.64 21.37 13.93
C ARG A 36 2.60 22.53 13.64
N GLY A 37 3.09 22.64 12.40
CA GLY A 37 4.00 23.72 11.97
C GLY A 37 5.49 23.44 12.22
N GLU A 38 5.86 22.21 12.57
CA GLU A 38 7.26 21.84 12.75
C GLU A 38 7.99 21.83 11.41
N ARG A 39 9.10 22.54 11.33
CA ARG A 39 9.96 22.57 10.13
C ARG A 39 11.09 21.56 10.19
N TYR A 40 11.57 21.26 11.38
CA TYR A 40 12.61 20.27 11.65
C TYR A 40 12.17 19.32 12.75
N VAL A 41 12.57 18.08 12.66
CA VAL A 41 12.25 17.04 13.63
C VAL A 41 13.49 16.20 13.95
N SER A 42 13.71 15.88 15.21
CA SER A 42 14.78 14.97 15.63
C SER A 42 14.23 13.55 15.83
N SER A 43 15.11 12.54 15.73
CA SER A 43 14.76 11.16 16.10
C SER A 43 14.26 11.06 17.55
N THR A 44 14.77 11.89 18.45
CA THR A 44 14.30 11.98 19.84
C THR A 44 12.86 12.50 19.93
N GLN A 45 12.48 13.45 19.10
CA GLN A 45 11.11 13.98 19.07
C GLN A 45 10.13 12.93 18.53
N ILE A 46 10.49 12.26 17.43
CA ILE A 46 9.70 11.14 16.89
C ILE A 46 9.58 10.03 17.96
N SER A 47 10.67 9.66 18.61
CA SER A 47 10.73 8.63 19.66
C SER A 47 9.70 8.85 20.77
N LYS A 48 9.53 10.09 21.22
CA LYS A 48 8.58 10.44 22.28
C LYS A 48 7.12 10.20 21.88
N GLU A 49 6.79 10.35 20.61
CA GLU A 49 5.41 10.21 20.14
C GLU A 49 5.04 8.77 19.79
N ILE A 50 5.99 7.98 19.29
CA ILE A 50 5.70 6.61 18.81
C ILE A 50 6.30 5.51 19.67
N ASN A 51 6.98 5.86 20.78
CA ASN A 51 7.59 4.91 21.73
C ASN A 51 8.58 3.91 21.07
N ILE A 52 9.40 4.40 20.15
CA ILE A 52 10.50 3.66 19.54
C ILE A 52 11.80 4.39 19.89
N ASP A 53 12.86 3.65 20.20
CA ASP A 53 14.15 4.24 20.57
C ASP A 53 14.70 5.18 19.47
N ALA A 54 15.21 6.35 19.90
CA ALA A 54 15.70 7.37 18.97
C ALA A 54 16.89 6.90 18.13
N SER A 55 17.75 6.03 18.67
CA SER A 55 18.86 5.45 17.93
C SER A 55 18.38 4.45 16.88
N GLN A 56 17.32 3.70 17.18
CA GLN A 56 16.67 2.82 16.23
C GLN A 56 16.03 3.60 15.07
N ILE A 57 15.34 4.72 15.36
CA ILE A 57 14.76 5.60 14.33
C ILE A 57 15.86 6.15 13.42
N ALA A 58 16.97 6.66 14.01
CA ALA A 58 18.08 7.18 13.23
C ALA A 58 18.71 6.10 12.33
N LYS A 59 18.86 4.87 12.84
CA LYS A 59 19.34 3.73 12.07
C LYS A 59 18.37 3.35 10.94
N ASP A 60 17.08 3.29 11.23
CA ASP A 60 16.07 2.96 10.22
C ASP A 60 16.04 4.00 9.08
N LEU A 61 16.09 5.28 9.41
CA LEU A 61 16.12 6.36 8.43
C LEU A 61 17.39 6.35 7.58
N SER A 62 18.51 5.83 8.10
CA SER A 62 19.73 5.69 7.31
C SER A 62 19.58 4.70 6.15
N TYR A 63 18.69 3.70 6.25
CA TYR A 63 18.41 2.78 5.16
C TYR A 63 17.70 3.42 3.97
N VAL A 64 16.99 4.52 4.19
CA VAL A 64 16.29 5.28 3.13
C VAL A 64 17.10 6.49 2.65
N ASN A 65 18.42 6.47 2.88
CA ASN A 65 19.38 7.49 2.43
C ASN A 65 19.07 8.91 2.91
N ILE A 66 18.45 9.04 4.07
CA ILE A 66 18.27 10.33 4.72
C ILE A 66 19.11 10.41 6.00
N SER A 67 19.80 11.51 6.16
CA SER A 67 20.59 11.81 7.36
C SER A 67 20.17 13.15 7.95
N GLY A 68 19.99 13.15 9.27
CA GLY A 68 19.69 14.37 10.01
C GLY A 68 20.92 15.28 10.13
N ARG A 69 20.68 16.59 10.13
CA ARG A 69 21.73 17.58 10.44
C ARG A 69 22.02 17.59 11.93
N THR A 70 23.29 17.57 12.29
CA THR A 70 23.71 17.63 13.69
C THR A 70 23.05 18.79 14.42
N ARG A 71 22.45 18.55 15.57
CA ARG A 71 21.73 19.50 16.44
C ARG A 71 20.45 20.11 15.86
N VAL A 72 20.11 19.83 14.59
CA VAL A 72 18.90 20.35 13.93
C VAL A 72 17.88 19.24 13.71
N GLY A 73 18.33 18.05 13.30
CA GLY A 73 17.47 16.92 12.92
C GLY A 73 17.20 16.88 11.41
N TYR A 74 16.07 16.34 11.07
CA TYR A 74 15.61 16.15 9.69
C TYR A 74 14.68 17.29 9.29
N GLU A 75 14.82 17.81 8.09
CA GLU A 75 13.84 18.74 7.54
C GLU A 75 12.56 17.95 7.22
N VAL A 76 11.43 18.42 7.74
CA VAL A 76 10.16 17.68 7.71
C VAL A 76 9.68 17.39 6.29
N ASP A 77 9.73 18.39 5.40
CA ASP A 77 9.28 18.21 4.02
C ASP A 77 10.15 17.22 3.24
N THR A 78 11.46 17.31 3.41
CA THR A 78 12.42 16.37 2.81
C THR A 78 12.22 14.96 3.34
N LEU A 79 12.01 14.81 4.65
CA LEU A 79 11.81 13.51 5.27
C LEU A 79 10.51 12.84 4.78
N ILE A 80 9.42 13.60 4.66
CA ILE A 80 8.16 13.12 4.10
C ILE A 80 8.37 12.65 2.65
N ALA A 81 8.97 13.50 1.80
CA ALA A 81 9.17 13.17 0.39
C ALA A 81 10.01 11.89 0.20
N VAL A 82 11.10 11.74 0.96
CA VAL A 82 11.96 10.54 0.91
C VAL A 82 11.22 9.29 1.38
N LEU A 83 10.42 9.40 2.45
CA LEU A 83 9.65 8.27 2.95
C LEU A 83 8.51 7.88 1.99
N GLU A 84 7.81 8.84 1.40
CA GLU A 84 6.75 8.59 0.41
C GLU A 84 7.30 7.93 -0.85
N ASP A 85 8.42 8.41 -1.37
CA ASP A 85 9.12 7.84 -2.52
C ASP A 85 9.58 6.40 -2.23
N PHE A 86 10.24 6.20 -1.10
CA PHE A 86 10.73 4.87 -0.69
C PHE A 86 9.60 3.85 -0.48
N LEU A 87 8.46 4.29 0.07
CA LEU A 87 7.28 3.45 0.29
C LEU A 87 6.43 3.25 -0.98
N GLY A 88 6.80 3.88 -2.10
CA GLY A 88 6.09 3.78 -3.37
C GLY A 88 4.77 4.58 -3.42
N PHE A 89 4.58 5.56 -2.53
CA PHE A 89 3.35 6.37 -2.50
C PHE A 89 3.35 7.46 -3.57
N THR A 90 4.48 7.71 -4.20
CA THR A 90 4.62 8.65 -5.31
C THR A 90 4.20 8.05 -6.66
N ASP A 91 4.25 6.72 -6.77
CA ASP A 91 3.84 5.99 -7.96
C ASP A 91 2.41 5.49 -7.81
N MET A 92 1.62 5.58 -8.90
CA MET A 92 0.26 5.04 -8.91
C MET A 92 0.27 3.61 -9.39
N HIS A 93 -0.05 2.69 -8.50
CA HIS A 93 -0.18 1.27 -8.78
C HIS A 93 -1.64 0.89 -8.99
N LYS A 94 -1.93 0.24 -10.13
CA LYS A 94 -3.28 -0.26 -10.42
C LYS A 94 -3.50 -1.61 -9.75
N ALA A 95 -4.71 -1.78 -9.21
CA ALA A 95 -5.13 -3.00 -8.54
C ALA A 95 -6.49 -3.49 -9.05
N PHE A 96 -6.68 -4.80 -9.00
CA PHE A 96 -7.98 -5.44 -9.08
C PHE A 96 -8.47 -5.81 -7.68
N LEU A 97 -9.78 -5.68 -7.45
CA LEU A 97 -10.42 -6.09 -6.21
C LEU A 97 -11.28 -7.33 -6.45
N PHE A 98 -11.16 -8.32 -5.57
CA PHE A 98 -11.95 -9.56 -5.61
C PHE A 98 -12.85 -9.66 -4.38
N GLY A 99 -14.17 -9.74 -4.62
CA GLY A 99 -15.20 -9.75 -3.62
C GLY A 99 -15.76 -8.35 -3.32
N VAL A 100 -16.97 -8.06 -3.79
CA VAL A 100 -17.63 -6.76 -3.62
C VAL A 100 -18.69 -6.85 -2.51
N GLY A 101 -18.37 -7.57 -1.44
CA GLY A 101 -19.16 -7.60 -0.20
C GLY A 101 -19.04 -6.28 0.59
N SER A 102 -19.35 -6.34 1.88
CA SER A 102 -19.33 -5.14 2.74
C SER A 102 -18.00 -4.42 2.73
N LEU A 103 -16.89 -5.14 2.90
CA LEU A 103 -15.55 -4.54 2.92
C LEU A 103 -15.11 -4.10 1.52
N GLY A 104 -15.24 -4.96 0.51
CA GLY A 104 -14.87 -4.62 -0.87
C GLY A 104 -15.67 -3.42 -1.38
N GLY A 105 -16.97 -3.41 -1.16
CA GLY A 105 -17.83 -2.27 -1.51
C GLY A 105 -17.45 -0.98 -0.77
N ALA A 106 -17.00 -1.04 0.48
CA ALA A 106 -16.49 0.12 1.20
C ALA A 106 -15.20 0.64 0.57
N LEU A 107 -14.26 -0.24 0.24
CA LEU A 107 -13.00 0.13 -0.43
C LEU A 107 -13.22 0.77 -1.80
N LEU A 108 -14.21 0.29 -2.58
CA LEU A 108 -14.54 0.90 -3.87
C LEU A 108 -15.15 2.30 -3.73
N ARG A 109 -15.80 2.60 -2.61
CA ARG A 109 -16.35 3.94 -2.31
C ARG A 109 -15.31 4.89 -1.75
N ASP A 110 -14.24 4.35 -1.18
CA ASP A 110 -13.17 5.15 -0.57
C ASP A 110 -12.20 5.65 -1.64
N SER A 111 -12.00 6.96 -1.70
CA SER A 111 -10.99 7.59 -2.54
C SER A 111 -9.61 7.67 -1.87
N GLY A 112 -9.50 7.29 -0.60
CA GLY A 112 -8.29 7.42 0.20
C GLY A 112 -7.12 6.58 -0.28
N LEU A 113 -7.38 5.41 -0.88
CA LEU A 113 -6.33 4.52 -1.39
C LEU A 113 -5.43 5.19 -2.45
N LYS A 114 -5.99 6.08 -3.26
CA LYS A 114 -5.20 6.85 -4.26
C LYS A 114 -4.14 7.74 -3.61
N HIS A 115 -4.38 8.26 -2.40
CA HIS A 115 -3.39 9.06 -1.68
C HIS A 115 -2.19 8.23 -1.20
N PHE A 116 -2.32 6.91 -1.22
CA PHE A 116 -1.26 5.96 -0.90
C PHE A 116 -0.73 5.22 -2.14
N GLY A 117 -0.94 5.79 -3.33
CA GLY A 117 -0.43 5.24 -4.57
C GLY A 117 -1.16 3.98 -5.07
N LEU A 118 -2.39 3.69 -4.59
CA LEU A 118 -3.16 2.51 -5.03
C LEU A 118 -4.49 2.92 -5.67
N GLU A 119 -4.70 2.54 -6.93
CA GLU A 119 -5.93 2.75 -7.67
C GLU A 119 -6.60 1.42 -8.02
N ILE A 120 -7.80 1.17 -7.47
CA ILE A 120 -8.61 0.03 -7.91
C ILE A 120 -9.27 0.41 -9.24
N VAL A 121 -8.94 -0.32 -10.32
CA VAL A 121 -9.40 -0.03 -11.69
C VAL A 121 -10.55 -0.92 -12.14
N ALA A 122 -10.72 -2.08 -11.51
CA ALA A 122 -11.86 -2.97 -11.71
C ALA A 122 -12.07 -3.88 -10.49
N ALA A 123 -13.27 -4.40 -10.33
CA ALA A 123 -13.60 -5.37 -9.29
C ALA A 123 -14.24 -6.62 -9.91
N PHE A 124 -14.15 -7.73 -9.17
CA PHE A 124 -14.68 -9.04 -9.57
C PHE A 124 -15.57 -9.61 -8.48
N ASP A 125 -16.72 -10.10 -8.86
CA ASP A 125 -17.67 -10.77 -7.97
C ASP A 125 -18.41 -11.89 -8.71
N VAL A 126 -19.15 -12.72 -7.99
CA VAL A 126 -20.02 -13.76 -8.54
C VAL A 126 -21.50 -13.43 -8.37
N THR A 127 -21.83 -12.39 -7.61
CA THR A 127 -23.18 -11.95 -7.29
C THR A 127 -23.85 -11.33 -8.53
N PRO A 128 -24.92 -11.93 -9.07
CA PRO A 128 -25.53 -11.47 -10.32
C PRO A 128 -25.98 -10.01 -10.30
N GLU A 129 -26.44 -9.52 -9.15
CA GLU A 129 -26.91 -8.13 -8.96
C GLU A 129 -25.79 -7.09 -9.03
N LEU A 130 -24.55 -7.51 -8.82
CA LEU A 130 -23.36 -6.66 -8.86
C LEU A 130 -22.65 -6.71 -10.21
N VAL A 131 -22.62 -7.88 -10.82
CA VAL A 131 -21.92 -8.10 -12.09
C VAL A 131 -22.53 -7.24 -13.20
N GLY A 132 -21.68 -6.57 -13.98
CA GLY A 132 -22.09 -5.65 -15.05
C GLY A 132 -22.47 -4.26 -14.58
N THR A 133 -22.42 -4.00 -13.25
CA THR A 133 -22.64 -2.66 -12.69
C THR A 133 -21.33 -1.91 -12.46
N THR A 134 -21.44 -0.67 -12.01
CA THR A 134 -20.31 0.14 -11.57
C THR A 134 -20.54 0.66 -10.17
N LEU A 135 -19.49 0.71 -9.35
CA LEU A 135 -19.52 1.32 -8.04
C LEU A 135 -18.44 2.40 -7.97
N ASN A 136 -18.86 3.64 -7.74
CA ASN A 136 -17.95 4.82 -7.76
C ASN A 136 -17.12 4.92 -9.06
N GLY A 137 -17.74 4.59 -10.21
CA GLY A 137 -17.08 4.59 -11.52
C GLY A 137 -16.18 3.37 -11.80
N ILE A 138 -16.02 2.44 -10.85
CA ILE A 138 -15.23 1.22 -10.99
C ILE A 138 -16.14 0.09 -11.49
N PRO A 139 -15.86 -0.53 -12.65
CA PRO A 139 -16.69 -1.60 -13.19
C PRO A 139 -16.52 -2.89 -12.37
N ILE A 140 -17.63 -3.62 -12.24
CA ILE A 140 -17.67 -4.93 -11.57
C ILE A 140 -17.93 -6.01 -12.62
N PHE A 141 -16.97 -6.91 -12.79
CA PHE A 141 -17.02 -8.02 -13.73
C PHE A 141 -17.33 -9.34 -13.02
N HIS A 142 -17.79 -10.32 -13.76
CA HIS A 142 -17.86 -11.68 -13.23
C HIS A 142 -16.46 -12.26 -13.04
N SER A 143 -16.23 -13.03 -11.98
CA SER A 143 -14.91 -13.60 -11.66
C SER A 143 -14.29 -14.42 -12.81
N SER A 144 -15.11 -15.03 -13.68
CA SER A 144 -14.64 -15.77 -14.86
C SER A 144 -14.02 -14.88 -15.95
N GLU A 145 -14.24 -13.57 -15.92
CA GLU A 145 -13.67 -12.62 -16.88
C GLU A 145 -12.26 -12.16 -16.50
N PHE A 146 -11.76 -12.59 -15.34
CA PHE A 146 -10.48 -12.12 -14.80
C PHE A 146 -9.33 -12.27 -15.79
N GLU A 147 -9.14 -13.44 -16.40
CA GLU A 147 -8.04 -13.68 -17.34
C GLU A 147 -8.13 -12.77 -18.59
N GLN A 148 -9.35 -12.49 -19.06
CA GLN A 148 -9.54 -11.55 -20.14
C GLN A 148 -9.16 -10.15 -19.72
N LYS A 149 -9.60 -9.70 -18.53
CA LYS A 149 -9.34 -8.36 -18.00
C LYS A 149 -7.86 -8.16 -17.68
N MET A 150 -7.13 -9.20 -17.27
CA MET A 150 -5.67 -9.13 -17.12
C MET A 150 -4.94 -8.75 -18.40
N ARG A 151 -5.49 -9.09 -19.55
CA ARG A 151 -4.91 -8.70 -20.87
C ARG A 151 -5.27 -7.27 -21.28
N GLU A 152 -6.38 -6.74 -20.77
CA GLU A 152 -6.89 -5.40 -21.09
C GLU A 152 -6.30 -4.33 -20.17
N TYR A 153 -5.95 -4.70 -18.94
CA TYR A 153 -5.45 -3.79 -17.91
C TYR A 153 -4.01 -4.15 -17.52
N ASP A 154 -3.17 -3.14 -17.35
CA ASP A 154 -1.81 -3.32 -16.79
C ASP A 154 -1.91 -3.28 -15.25
N VAL A 155 -2.18 -4.44 -14.65
CA VAL A 155 -2.40 -4.59 -13.20
C VAL A 155 -1.46 -5.65 -12.64
N ASN A 156 -0.83 -5.33 -11.52
CA ASN A 156 0.11 -6.21 -10.83
C ASN A 156 -0.31 -6.55 -9.40
N ILE A 157 -1.35 -5.87 -8.87
CA ILE A 157 -1.80 -6.01 -7.48
C ILE A 157 -3.23 -6.52 -7.45
N GLY A 158 -3.50 -7.52 -6.62
CA GLY A 158 -4.84 -8.00 -6.30
C GLY A 158 -5.19 -7.69 -4.85
N VAL A 159 -6.36 -7.08 -4.62
CA VAL A 159 -6.93 -6.86 -3.29
C VAL A 159 -8.00 -7.92 -3.05
N LEU A 160 -7.85 -8.70 -2.00
CA LEU A 160 -8.71 -9.84 -1.71
C LEU A 160 -9.61 -9.54 -0.50
N THR A 161 -10.92 -9.53 -0.74
CA THR A 161 -11.97 -9.25 0.26
C THR A 161 -13.09 -10.30 0.21
N VAL A 162 -12.75 -11.52 -0.15
CA VAL A 162 -13.67 -12.67 -0.21
C VAL A 162 -13.73 -13.41 1.12
N PRO A 163 -14.71 -14.30 1.35
CA PRO A 163 -14.70 -15.21 2.48
C PRO A 163 -13.42 -16.05 2.55
N ILE A 164 -12.95 -16.33 3.77
CA ILE A 164 -11.66 -17.00 4.01
C ILE A 164 -11.60 -18.40 3.37
N GLU A 165 -12.75 -19.07 3.27
CA GLU A 165 -12.88 -20.42 2.73
C GLU A 165 -12.48 -20.52 1.26
N ILE A 166 -12.65 -19.42 0.50
CA ILE A 166 -12.31 -19.36 -0.92
C ILE A 166 -11.07 -18.50 -1.21
N ALA A 167 -10.53 -17.85 -0.19
CA ALA A 167 -9.42 -16.89 -0.34
C ALA A 167 -8.20 -17.52 -1.01
N GLN A 168 -7.82 -18.75 -0.64
CA GLN A 168 -6.68 -19.45 -1.25
C GLN A 168 -6.93 -19.75 -2.74
N CYS A 169 -8.09 -20.28 -3.09
CA CYS A 169 -8.45 -20.58 -4.48
C CYS A 169 -8.39 -19.33 -5.37
N ILE A 170 -8.93 -18.22 -4.88
CA ILE A 170 -8.88 -16.94 -5.62
C ILE A 170 -7.44 -16.43 -5.72
N THR A 171 -6.64 -16.55 -4.66
CA THR A 171 -5.22 -16.17 -4.68
C THR A 171 -4.43 -16.97 -5.71
N ASP A 172 -4.64 -18.28 -5.79
CA ASP A 172 -3.99 -19.13 -6.79
C ASP A 172 -4.39 -18.72 -8.21
N THR A 173 -5.66 -18.39 -8.43
CA THR A 173 -6.16 -17.86 -9.71
C THR A 173 -5.51 -16.51 -10.06
N MET A 174 -5.39 -15.60 -9.10
CA MET A 174 -4.70 -14.31 -9.29
C MET A 174 -3.25 -14.50 -9.72
N ILE A 175 -2.51 -15.36 -9.02
CA ILE A 175 -1.11 -15.64 -9.30
C ILE A 175 -0.95 -16.28 -10.68
N ALA A 176 -1.78 -17.28 -11.00
CA ALA A 176 -1.77 -17.93 -12.31
C ALA A 176 -2.07 -16.93 -13.45
N GLY A 177 -2.93 -15.95 -13.20
CA GLY A 177 -3.26 -14.88 -14.15
C GLY A 177 -2.21 -13.76 -14.26
N GLY A 178 -1.16 -13.77 -13.43
CA GLY A 178 -0.05 -12.81 -13.52
C GLY A 178 -0.03 -11.69 -12.46
N ILE A 179 -0.90 -11.72 -11.46
CA ILE A 179 -0.82 -10.84 -10.30
C ILE A 179 0.47 -11.14 -9.53
N LYS A 180 1.24 -10.10 -9.20
CA LYS A 180 2.54 -10.20 -8.54
C LYS A 180 2.48 -9.99 -7.02
N ALA A 181 1.47 -9.27 -6.55
CA ALA A 181 1.27 -9.00 -5.13
C ALA A 181 -0.20 -9.11 -4.76
N VAL A 182 -0.51 -9.78 -3.65
CA VAL A 182 -1.87 -9.92 -3.12
C VAL A 182 -1.97 -9.25 -1.76
N TRP A 183 -2.87 -8.27 -1.67
CA TRP A 183 -3.25 -7.67 -0.39
C TRP A 183 -4.48 -8.38 0.14
N ASN A 184 -4.26 -9.32 1.05
CA ASN A 184 -5.32 -10.14 1.62
C ASN A 184 -5.98 -9.41 2.80
N LEU A 185 -7.23 -9.01 2.61
CA LEU A 185 -8.11 -8.40 3.61
C LEU A 185 -9.30 -9.30 3.95
N SER A 186 -9.24 -10.58 3.57
CA SER A 186 -10.28 -11.55 3.89
C SER A 186 -10.42 -11.72 5.40
N LEU A 187 -11.64 -11.50 5.91
CA LEU A 187 -11.89 -11.58 7.34
C LEU A 187 -12.00 -13.05 7.77
N ILE A 188 -11.25 -13.42 8.81
CA ILE A 188 -11.51 -14.65 9.56
C ILE A 188 -12.70 -14.34 10.46
N HIS A 189 -13.85 -14.96 10.23
CA HIS A 189 -14.92 -14.97 11.22
C HIS A 189 -14.44 -15.82 12.41
N ILE A 190 -13.91 -15.16 13.43
CA ILE A 190 -13.78 -15.81 14.73
C ILE A 190 -15.20 -15.82 15.29
N SER A 191 -15.90 -16.97 15.13
CA SER A 191 -17.09 -17.22 15.91
C SER A 191 -16.62 -17.35 17.36
N GLU A 192 -17.01 -16.40 18.21
CA GLU A 192 -16.79 -16.55 19.65
C GLU A 192 -17.45 -17.87 20.09
N PRO A 193 -16.73 -18.76 20.80
CA PRO A 193 -17.37 -19.94 21.35
C PRO A 193 -18.44 -19.49 22.36
N THR A 194 -19.70 -19.87 22.09
CA THR A 194 -20.82 -19.74 23.01
C THR A 194 -20.60 -20.56 24.26
#